data_4d158626ca54c59195f167495c279d10
#
_entry.id   4d158626ca54c59195f167495c279d10
#
_cell.length_a   1.000
_cell.length_b   1.000
_cell.length_c   1.000
_cell.angle_alpha   90.00
_cell.angle_beta   90.00
_cell.angle_gamma   90.00
#
_symmetry.space_group_name_H-M   'P 1'
#
loop_
_entity.id
_entity.type
_entity.pdbx_description
1 polymer ?
#
loop_
_entity_poly.entity_id
_entity_poly.type
_entity_poly.pdbx_seq_one_letter_code
_entity_poly.pdbx_strand_id
1 'polypeptide(L)'
;MDIQSHQFISFFEPEQAHELCEIAIIEQFKDPAIIFEEGEVPDFLYLVLEGTVLFRKQTQNGHYQIVARAIPNEFFGEFGILDGQPRSAQAVIQEEAVLAKIPRSILMELLNNTKSGVVLKLFGYVIHRLRVTTEEYVKHLAHKEKMVLMGEMVNTIIHDFKSPLSGIHLSSGMIREIHEDEETLEWCDLIQAQAERMTAMAEELLDFARGSAVLEKRPVNLLRMLERFEKLNRVYLTQQNVKFTVESEAYLVIKADENKLLRVIQNLVINAVESFCHRGGQVLIKTIETPTGVQIQIQDNGPGIPESIRETFFESFVTHGKKGGTGLGTAIAKSIIEGHGGNIHFESSHETGTIFFIDLPCN
;
A
#
# COMPACT_ATOMS: atom_id res chain seq x y z
N MET A 1 15.82 -23.88 8.34
CA MET A 1 17.21 -23.68 8.83
C MET A 1 17.41 -24.50 10.09
N ASP A 2 18.59 -25.13 10.28
CA ASP A 2 18.91 -25.82 11.53
C ASP A 2 19.22 -24.79 12.62
N ILE A 3 18.71 -25.00 13.84
CA ILE A 3 18.93 -24.12 15.00
C ILE A 3 20.43 -23.93 15.30
N GLN A 4 21.27 -24.98 15.13
CA GLN A 4 22.71 -24.91 15.37
C GLN A 4 23.43 -23.89 14.48
N SER A 5 22.90 -23.62 13.26
CA SER A 5 23.45 -22.67 12.33
C SER A 5 22.89 -21.25 12.51
N HIS A 6 21.98 -21.04 13.48
CA HIS A 6 21.33 -19.75 13.68
C HIS A 6 22.31 -18.72 14.29
N GLN A 7 22.29 -17.48 13.80
CA GLN A 7 23.19 -16.41 14.22
C GLN A 7 23.22 -16.19 15.74
N PHE A 8 22.06 -16.27 16.41
CA PHE A 8 21.97 -16.13 17.84
C PHE A 8 22.83 -17.17 18.58
N ILE A 9 22.76 -18.43 18.15
CA ILE A 9 23.52 -19.53 18.73
C ILE A 9 25.04 -19.33 18.52
N SER A 10 25.44 -18.75 17.40
CA SER A 10 26.85 -18.46 17.09
C SER A 10 27.50 -17.42 17.99
N PHE A 11 26.74 -16.70 18.80
CA PHE A 11 27.32 -15.76 19.78
C PHE A 11 27.93 -16.45 20.99
N PHE A 12 27.47 -17.66 21.31
CA PHE A 12 27.86 -18.41 22.49
C PHE A 12 29.06 -19.34 22.24
N GLU A 13 29.73 -19.73 23.33
CA GLU A 13 30.77 -20.75 23.29
C GLU A 13 30.16 -22.12 22.93
N PRO A 14 30.92 -23.07 22.38
CA PRO A 14 30.38 -24.34 21.87
C PRO A 14 29.54 -25.14 22.88
N GLU A 15 29.94 -25.16 24.13
CA GLU A 15 29.22 -25.86 25.22
C GLU A 15 27.88 -25.22 25.52
N GLN A 16 27.84 -23.88 25.65
CA GLN A 16 26.60 -23.13 25.85
C GLN A 16 25.69 -23.14 24.62
N ALA A 17 26.27 -23.09 23.43
CA ALA A 17 25.53 -23.21 22.17
C ALA A 17 24.81 -24.58 22.08
N HIS A 18 25.50 -25.66 22.47
CA HIS A 18 24.90 -26.99 22.52
C HIS A 18 23.75 -27.07 23.54
N GLU A 19 23.96 -26.57 24.73
CA GLU A 19 22.94 -26.49 25.80
C GLU A 19 21.70 -25.71 25.33
N LEU A 20 21.87 -24.54 24.69
CA LEU A 20 20.77 -23.76 24.13
C LEU A 20 19.99 -24.53 23.05
N CYS A 21 20.67 -25.28 22.20
CA CYS A 21 20.01 -26.09 21.18
C CYS A 21 19.20 -27.26 21.78
N GLU A 22 19.66 -27.88 22.86
CA GLU A 22 18.93 -28.95 23.56
C GLU A 22 17.67 -28.44 24.29
N ILE A 23 17.73 -27.22 24.83
CA ILE A 23 16.64 -26.63 25.62
C ILE A 23 15.60 -25.92 24.75
N ALA A 24 16.00 -25.49 23.54
CA ALA A 24 15.11 -24.78 22.63
C ALA A 24 13.93 -25.66 22.20
N ILE A 25 12.73 -25.10 22.29
CA ILE A 25 11.49 -25.77 21.87
C ILE A 25 11.15 -25.29 20.46
N ILE A 26 11.13 -26.22 19.50
CA ILE A 26 10.78 -25.91 18.10
C ILE A 26 9.27 -26.04 17.92
N GLU A 27 8.66 -24.99 17.40
CA GLU A 27 7.24 -24.91 17.08
C GLU A 27 7.04 -24.64 15.59
N GLN A 28 6.15 -25.41 14.96
CA GLN A 28 5.73 -25.19 13.57
C GLN A 28 4.32 -24.61 13.54
N PHE A 29 4.17 -23.53 12.78
CA PHE A 29 2.91 -22.85 12.53
C PHE A 29 2.55 -23.04 11.06
N LYS A 30 1.42 -23.70 10.80
CA LYS A 30 0.89 -23.93 9.43
C LYS A 30 -0.16 -22.91 9.03
N ASP A 31 -0.73 -22.24 10.02
CA ASP A 31 -1.80 -21.26 9.87
C ASP A 31 -1.40 -19.94 10.52
N PRO A 32 -2.03 -18.80 10.16
CA PRO A 32 -1.83 -17.52 10.82
C PRO A 32 -2.01 -17.64 12.35
N ALA A 33 -1.05 -17.13 13.10
CA ALA A 33 -1.04 -17.24 14.56
C ALA A 33 -0.49 -15.98 15.24
N ILE A 34 -0.97 -15.71 16.45
CA ILE A 34 -0.40 -14.71 17.37
C ILE A 34 0.59 -15.44 18.27
N ILE A 35 1.85 -14.97 18.28
CA ILE A 35 2.92 -15.55 19.09
C ILE A 35 2.87 -14.96 20.50
N PHE A 36 2.67 -13.64 20.59
CA PHE A 36 2.42 -12.93 21.85
C PHE A 36 1.74 -11.58 21.60
N GLU A 37 1.03 -11.10 22.59
CA GLU A 37 0.35 -9.80 22.58
C GLU A 37 1.26 -8.65 23.03
N GLU A 38 0.94 -7.41 22.61
CA GLU A 38 1.55 -6.21 23.20
C GLU A 38 1.18 -6.12 24.69
N GLY A 39 2.16 -5.84 25.55
CA GLY A 39 1.97 -5.77 27.01
C GLY A 39 2.05 -7.11 27.74
N GLU A 40 2.22 -8.24 27.04
CA GLU A 40 2.38 -9.57 27.64
C GLU A 40 3.73 -9.71 28.35
N VAL A 41 3.79 -10.58 29.38
CA VAL A 41 5.01 -10.87 30.11
C VAL A 41 6.00 -11.63 29.22
N PRO A 42 7.29 -11.26 29.18
CA PRO A 42 8.26 -11.85 28.27
C PRO A 42 8.85 -13.17 28.82
N ASP A 43 8.24 -14.31 28.51
CA ASP A 43 8.68 -15.61 28.99
C ASP A 43 9.70 -16.31 28.08
N PHE A 44 9.71 -15.98 26.78
CA PHE A 44 10.56 -16.64 25.77
C PHE A 44 11.25 -15.64 24.85
N LEU A 45 12.50 -15.97 24.47
CA LEU A 45 13.14 -15.44 23.26
C LEU A 45 12.79 -16.35 22.09
N TYR A 46 12.59 -15.79 20.92
CA TYR A 46 12.23 -16.54 19.71
C TYR A 46 13.30 -16.38 18.63
N LEU A 47 13.66 -17.49 17.99
CA LEU A 47 14.55 -17.56 16.83
C LEU A 47 13.72 -17.93 15.60
N VAL A 48 13.84 -17.20 14.50
CA VAL A 48 13.14 -17.52 13.25
C VAL A 48 13.97 -18.52 12.44
N LEU A 49 13.48 -19.75 12.31
CA LEU A 49 14.12 -20.78 11.51
C LEU A 49 13.60 -20.75 10.07
N GLU A 50 12.28 -20.57 9.88
CA GLU A 50 11.61 -20.48 8.57
C GLU A 50 10.42 -19.55 8.67
N GLY A 51 10.04 -18.92 7.53
CA GLY A 51 8.91 -18.00 7.46
C GLY A 51 9.24 -16.58 7.89
N THR A 52 8.21 -15.79 8.16
CA THR A 52 8.33 -14.37 8.56
C THR A 52 7.40 -14.05 9.71
N VAL A 53 7.89 -13.35 10.71
CA VAL A 53 7.11 -12.82 11.83
C VAL A 53 6.96 -11.32 11.67
N LEU A 54 5.74 -10.81 11.77
CA LEU A 54 5.42 -9.39 11.72
C LEU A 54 5.16 -8.84 13.11
N PHE A 55 5.69 -7.67 13.38
CA PHE A 55 5.42 -6.92 14.62
C PHE A 55 4.46 -5.80 14.31
N ARG A 56 3.37 -5.72 15.08
CA ARG A 56 2.35 -4.69 14.90
C ARG A 56 1.98 -4.04 16.22
N LYS A 57 1.67 -2.73 16.13
CA LYS A 57 1.19 -1.94 17.26
C LYS A 57 -0.21 -1.44 16.99
N GLN A 58 -1.02 -1.39 18.03
CA GLN A 58 -2.34 -0.80 17.93
C GLN A 58 -2.22 0.72 17.92
N THR A 59 -2.81 1.36 16.92
CA THR A 59 -2.91 2.81 16.81
C THR A 59 -4.05 3.33 17.70
N GLN A 60 -4.08 4.64 17.97
CA GLN A 60 -5.15 5.28 18.77
C GLN A 60 -6.56 5.04 18.18
N ASN A 61 -6.66 4.73 16.89
CA ASN A 61 -7.93 4.44 16.20
C ASN A 61 -8.29 2.95 16.23
N GLY A 62 -7.58 2.12 16.99
CA GLY A 62 -7.85 0.69 17.11
C GLY A 62 -7.32 -0.19 15.96
N HIS A 63 -6.69 0.40 14.94
CA HIS A 63 -6.07 -0.35 13.84
C HIS A 63 -4.66 -0.81 14.19
N TYR A 64 -4.26 -1.96 13.67
CA TYR A 64 -2.90 -2.44 13.79
C TYR A 64 -2.02 -1.88 12.66
N GLN A 65 -0.85 -1.34 13.03
CA GLN A 65 0.18 -0.91 12.08
C GLN A 65 1.41 -1.81 12.24
N ILE A 66 1.90 -2.35 11.13
CA ILE A 66 3.16 -3.11 11.10
C ILE A 66 4.32 -2.13 11.35
N VAL A 67 5.11 -2.43 12.39
CA VAL A 67 6.24 -1.59 12.80
C VAL A 67 7.60 -2.23 12.52
N ALA A 68 7.65 -3.55 12.37
CA ALA A 68 8.86 -4.31 12.04
C ALA A 68 8.52 -5.71 11.57
N ARG A 69 9.53 -6.43 11.08
CA ARG A 69 9.46 -7.86 10.75
C ARG A 69 10.72 -8.57 11.20
N ALA A 70 10.63 -9.89 11.40
CA ALA A 70 11.78 -10.77 11.58
C ALA A 70 11.73 -11.86 10.52
N ILE A 71 12.88 -12.11 9.90
CA ILE A 71 13.10 -13.09 8.82
C ILE A 71 13.99 -14.25 9.32
N PRO A 72 14.14 -15.34 8.55
CA PRO A 72 15.01 -16.45 8.94
C PRO A 72 16.42 -15.98 9.32
N ASN A 73 16.98 -16.62 10.36
CA ASN A 73 18.25 -16.27 11.00
C ASN A 73 18.22 -15.01 11.89
N GLU A 74 17.07 -14.36 12.09
CA GLU A 74 16.87 -13.31 13.07
C GLU A 74 16.19 -13.84 14.34
N PHE A 75 16.36 -13.12 15.45
CA PHE A 75 15.68 -13.42 16.70
C PHE A 75 14.90 -12.20 17.19
N PHE A 76 13.89 -12.44 18.01
CA PHE A 76 13.01 -11.37 18.50
C PHE A 76 12.50 -11.64 19.91
N GLY A 77 11.96 -10.59 20.52
CA GLY A 77 11.48 -10.61 21.91
C GLY A 77 12.61 -10.37 22.92
N GLU A 78 13.79 -10.02 22.44
CA GLU A 78 15.02 -9.77 23.21
C GLU A 78 14.87 -8.61 24.20
N PHE A 79 14.14 -7.54 23.83
CA PHE A 79 13.97 -6.38 24.70
C PHE A 79 13.33 -6.77 26.04
N GLY A 80 12.14 -7.38 25.99
CA GLY A 80 11.47 -7.79 27.21
C GLY A 80 12.24 -8.86 28.01
N ILE A 81 13.03 -9.73 27.34
CA ILE A 81 13.88 -10.71 28.03
C ILE A 81 15.01 -10.00 28.79
N LEU A 82 15.67 -9.02 28.18
CA LEU A 82 16.83 -8.35 28.75
C LEU A 82 16.47 -7.31 29.81
N ASP A 83 15.40 -6.51 29.58
CA ASP A 83 15.01 -5.43 30.49
C ASP A 83 13.87 -5.81 31.47
N GLY A 84 13.21 -6.96 31.24
CA GLY A 84 12.08 -7.42 32.05
C GLY A 84 10.79 -6.64 31.85
N GLN A 85 10.73 -5.74 30.84
CA GLN A 85 9.53 -4.98 30.54
C GLN A 85 8.55 -5.82 29.69
N PRO A 86 7.25 -5.50 29.72
CA PRO A 86 6.26 -6.16 28.86
C PRO A 86 6.59 -6.06 27.36
N ARG A 87 6.03 -6.96 26.55
CA ARG A 87 6.21 -6.97 25.10
C ARG A 87 5.85 -5.61 24.49
N SER A 88 6.75 -5.05 23.72
CA SER A 88 6.60 -3.71 23.11
C SER A 88 5.69 -3.66 21.90
N ALA A 89 5.36 -4.80 21.31
CA ALA A 89 4.48 -4.96 20.15
C ALA A 89 3.88 -6.37 20.15
N GLN A 90 2.79 -6.56 19.41
CA GLN A 90 2.24 -7.88 19.14
C GLN A 90 3.05 -8.55 18.03
N ALA A 91 3.40 -9.83 18.18
CA ALA A 91 4.06 -10.65 17.17
C ALA A 91 3.09 -11.62 16.53
N VAL A 92 3.00 -11.60 15.18
CA VAL A 92 2.07 -12.43 14.42
C VAL A 92 2.77 -13.12 13.24
N ILE A 93 2.31 -14.32 12.92
CA ILE A 93 2.63 -15.07 11.71
C ILE A 93 1.42 -14.97 10.78
N GLN A 94 1.63 -14.64 9.51
CA GLN A 94 0.57 -14.57 8.49
C GLN A 94 0.51 -15.82 7.61
N GLU A 95 1.64 -16.52 7.46
CA GLU A 95 1.79 -17.72 6.66
C GLU A 95 2.49 -18.81 7.49
N GLU A 96 3.02 -19.84 6.84
CA GLU A 96 3.76 -20.89 7.52
C GLU A 96 5.06 -20.33 8.12
N ALA A 97 5.41 -20.76 9.35
CA ALA A 97 6.68 -20.43 9.99
C ALA A 97 7.16 -21.54 10.93
N VAL A 98 8.47 -21.61 11.13
CA VAL A 98 9.12 -22.45 12.12
C VAL A 98 9.93 -21.58 13.06
N LEU A 99 9.60 -21.61 14.35
CA LEU A 99 10.27 -20.85 15.39
C LEU A 99 10.92 -21.77 16.41
N ALA A 100 12.07 -21.38 16.94
CA ALA A 100 12.62 -21.97 18.16
C ALA A 100 12.46 -20.99 19.31
N LYS A 101 11.91 -21.41 20.44
CA LYS A 101 11.74 -20.59 21.64
C LYS A 101 12.65 -21.03 22.77
N ILE A 102 13.32 -20.08 23.40
CA ILE A 102 14.24 -20.28 24.51
C ILE A 102 13.65 -19.63 25.77
N PRO A 103 13.46 -20.39 26.88
CA PRO A 103 12.92 -19.83 28.13
C PRO A 103 13.80 -18.70 28.68
N ARG A 104 13.18 -17.61 29.13
CA ARG A 104 13.87 -16.44 29.73
C ARG A 104 14.76 -16.83 30.90
N SER A 105 14.26 -17.67 31.81
CA SER A 105 15.00 -18.07 33.02
C SER A 105 16.34 -18.70 32.69
N ILE A 106 16.35 -19.62 31.72
CA ILE A 106 17.57 -20.34 31.33
C ILE A 106 18.51 -19.42 30.55
N LEU A 107 17.97 -18.62 29.62
CA LEU A 107 18.79 -17.66 28.88
C LEU A 107 19.48 -16.66 29.83
N MET A 108 18.77 -16.14 30.82
CA MET A 108 19.34 -15.20 31.79
C MET A 108 20.39 -15.86 32.67
N GLU A 109 20.22 -17.12 33.06
CA GLU A 109 21.20 -17.89 33.81
C GLU A 109 22.49 -18.08 33.01
N LEU A 110 22.37 -18.48 31.73
CA LEU A 110 23.49 -18.62 30.78
C LEU A 110 24.21 -17.30 30.57
N LEU A 111 23.47 -16.20 30.38
CA LEU A 111 24.07 -14.87 30.20
C LEU A 111 24.82 -14.37 31.42
N ASN A 112 24.35 -14.68 32.65
CA ASN A 112 25.05 -14.32 33.89
C ASN A 112 26.34 -15.12 34.09
N ASN A 113 26.42 -16.32 33.53
CA ASN A 113 27.57 -17.22 33.67
C ASN A 113 28.48 -17.23 32.43
N THR A 114 28.18 -16.42 31.39
CA THR A 114 28.93 -16.39 30.14
C THR A 114 30.10 -15.38 30.20
N LYS A 115 31.02 -15.51 29.23
CA LYS A 115 32.11 -14.54 29.05
C LYS A 115 31.54 -13.18 28.59
N SER A 116 32.13 -12.09 29.09
CA SER A 116 31.75 -10.73 28.70
C SER A 116 31.71 -10.49 27.18
N GLY A 117 32.52 -11.24 26.39
CA GLY A 117 32.53 -11.18 24.96
C GLY A 117 31.21 -11.59 24.29
N VAL A 118 30.47 -12.54 24.84
CA VAL A 118 29.15 -12.98 24.34
C VAL A 118 28.13 -11.87 24.55
N VAL A 119 28.12 -11.30 25.77
CA VAL A 119 27.24 -10.19 26.10
C VAL A 119 27.48 -8.99 25.21
N LEU A 120 28.74 -8.66 24.91
CA LEU A 120 29.09 -7.56 24.00
C LEU A 120 28.63 -7.81 22.56
N LYS A 121 28.71 -9.04 22.05
CA LYS A 121 28.19 -9.39 20.72
C LYS A 121 26.67 -9.20 20.65
N LEU A 122 25.96 -9.66 21.67
CA LEU A 122 24.50 -9.52 21.78
C LEU A 122 24.07 -8.05 21.85
N PHE A 123 24.76 -7.25 22.67
CA PHE A 123 24.58 -5.80 22.73
C PHE A 123 24.86 -5.12 21.37
N GLY A 124 25.96 -5.50 20.73
CA GLY A 124 26.29 -5.00 19.38
C GLY A 124 25.17 -5.24 18.37
N TYR A 125 24.60 -6.44 18.37
CA TYR A 125 23.48 -6.79 17.50
C TYR A 125 22.22 -5.94 17.81
N VAL A 126 21.83 -5.83 19.09
CA VAL A 126 20.67 -5.04 19.52
C VAL A 126 20.84 -3.57 19.16
N ILE A 127 22.02 -2.99 19.40
CA ILE A 127 22.32 -1.60 19.02
C ILE A 127 22.24 -1.41 17.53
N HIS A 128 22.80 -2.35 16.75
CA HIS A 128 22.73 -2.27 15.27
C HIS A 128 21.28 -2.31 14.79
N ARG A 129 20.47 -3.22 15.32
CA ARG A 129 19.05 -3.33 14.99
C ARG A 129 18.26 -2.07 15.34
N LEU A 130 18.51 -1.48 16.52
CA LEU A 130 17.91 -0.20 16.92
C LEU A 130 18.28 0.93 15.94
N ARG A 131 19.54 1.00 15.49
CA ARG A 131 19.96 2.02 14.52
C ARG A 131 19.20 1.86 13.20
N VAL A 132 19.16 0.65 12.64
CA VAL A 132 18.45 0.38 11.37
C VAL A 132 16.97 0.76 11.49
N THR A 133 16.30 0.30 12.54
CA THR A 133 14.88 0.61 12.78
C THR A 133 14.66 2.13 12.96
N THR A 134 15.57 2.81 13.68
CA THR A 134 15.47 4.27 13.88
C THR A 134 15.67 5.02 12.56
N GLU A 135 16.63 4.61 11.73
CA GLU A 135 16.85 5.22 10.40
C GLU A 135 15.63 5.06 9.47
N GLU A 136 15.03 3.87 9.45
CA GLU A 136 13.81 3.62 8.68
C GLU A 136 12.65 4.48 9.20
N TYR A 137 12.48 4.57 10.51
CA TYR A 137 11.45 5.38 11.12
C TYR A 137 11.62 6.88 10.84
N VAL A 138 12.85 7.40 10.94
CA VAL A 138 13.16 8.80 10.61
C VAL A 138 12.90 9.09 9.13
N LYS A 139 13.27 8.19 8.23
CA LYS A 139 12.94 8.31 6.79
C LYS A 139 11.43 8.36 6.55
N HIS A 140 10.68 7.51 7.25
CA HIS A 140 9.23 7.46 7.14
C HIS A 140 8.56 8.73 7.68
N LEU A 141 9.04 9.25 8.83
CA LEU A 141 8.56 10.52 9.38
C LEU A 141 8.86 11.71 8.44
N ALA A 142 10.10 11.81 7.93
CA ALA A 142 10.48 12.88 7.01
C ALA A 142 9.65 12.84 5.72
N HIS A 143 9.34 11.64 5.21
CA HIS A 143 8.46 11.49 4.06
C HIS A 143 7.03 11.95 4.38
N LYS A 144 6.50 11.56 5.54
CA LYS A 144 5.16 11.96 6.00
C LYS A 144 5.06 13.47 6.21
N GLU A 145 6.03 14.08 6.87
CA GLU A 145 6.08 15.55 7.07
C GLU A 145 6.17 16.30 5.74
N LYS A 146 7.01 15.82 4.82
CA LYS A 146 7.11 16.38 3.47
C LYS A 146 5.75 16.33 2.73
N MET A 147 5.01 15.22 2.85
CA MET A 147 3.69 15.06 2.26
C MET A 147 2.65 16.02 2.86
N VAL A 148 2.67 16.20 4.19
CA VAL A 148 1.76 17.13 4.87
C VAL A 148 2.03 18.58 4.44
N LEU A 149 3.31 19.01 4.45
CA LEU A 149 3.70 20.35 3.99
C LEU A 149 3.37 20.57 2.51
N MET A 150 3.60 19.57 1.66
CA MET A 150 3.18 19.64 0.25
C MET A 150 1.66 19.79 0.15
N GLY A 151 0.88 19.11 1.00
CA GLY A 151 -0.58 19.19 1.00
C GLY A 151 -1.11 20.60 1.28
N GLU A 152 -0.56 21.27 2.26
CA GLU A 152 -0.93 22.64 2.61
C GLU A 152 -0.54 23.64 1.51
N MET A 153 0.69 23.56 1.00
CA MET A 153 1.18 24.44 -0.08
C MET A 153 0.42 24.20 -1.38
N VAL A 154 0.18 22.94 -1.75
CA VAL A 154 -0.54 22.58 -2.97
C VAL A 154 -1.98 23.10 -2.93
N ASN A 155 -2.66 23.06 -1.78
CA ASN A 155 -4.02 23.59 -1.66
C ASN A 155 -4.09 25.10 -2.00
N THR A 156 -3.15 25.89 -1.51
CA THR A 156 -3.06 27.33 -1.79
C THR A 156 -2.73 27.57 -3.27
N ILE A 157 -1.73 26.87 -3.80
CA ILE A 157 -1.31 27.00 -5.20
C ILE A 157 -2.46 26.66 -6.15
N ILE A 158 -3.21 25.59 -5.88
CA ILE A 158 -4.31 25.15 -6.75
C ILE A 158 -5.46 26.16 -6.71
N HIS A 159 -5.79 26.70 -5.53
CA HIS A 159 -6.77 27.78 -5.45
C HIS A 159 -6.35 28.96 -6.34
N ASP A 160 -5.07 29.33 -6.31
CA ASP A 160 -4.53 30.42 -7.10
C ASP A 160 -4.46 30.11 -8.61
N PHE A 161 -4.33 28.84 -9.00
CA PHE A 161 -4.43 28.41 -10.40
C PHE A 161 -5.86 28.29 -10.92
N LYS A 162 -6.83 27.90 -10.10
CA LYS A 162 -8.24 27.78 -10.53
C LYS A 162 -8.81 29.11 -11.04
N SER A 163 -8.45 30.23 -10.40
CA SER A 163 -8.95 31.54 -10.79
C SER A 163 -8.53 31.97 -12.21
N PRO A 164 -7.23 31.96 -12.58
CA PRO A 164 -6.82 32.32 -13.94
C PRO A 164 -7.29 31.30 -14.99
N LEU A 165 -7.33 30.02 -14.66
CA LEU A 165 -7.85 28.98 -15.59
C LEU A 165 -9.34 29.17 -15.88
N SER A 166 -10.14 29.52 -14.86
CA SER A 166 -11.55 29.88 -15.05
C SER A 166 -11.71 31.14 -15.91
N GLY A 167 -10.82 32.12 -15.75
CA GLY A 167 -10.79 33.32 -16.59
C GLY A 167 -10.48 32.99 -18.07
N ILE A 168 -9.51 32.13 -18.31
CA ILE A 168 -9.16 31.62 -19.66
C ILE A 168 -10.34 30.87 -20.29
N HIS A 169 -10.97 29.96 -19.54
CA HIS A 169 -12.13 29.21 -20.02
C HIS A 169 -13.31 30.14 -20.36
N LEU A 170 -13.62 31.10 -19.50
CA LEU A 170 -14.68 32.08 -19.74
C LEU A 170 -14.39 32.98 -20.95
N SER A 171 -13.16 33.50 -21.05
CA SER A 171 -12.75 34.37 -22.17
C SER A 171 -12.80 33.62 -23.51
N SER A 172 -12.34 32.37 -23.55
CA SER A 172 -12.44 31.52 -24.73
C SER A 172 -13.90 31.21 -25.10
N GLY A 173 -14.77 30.98 -24.09
CA GLY A 173 -16.21 30.83 -24.29
C GLY A 173 -16.87 32.08 -24.91
N MET A 174 -16.52 33.28 -24.42
CA MET A 174 -17.01 34.56 -24.98
C MET A 174 -16.55 34.79 -26.43
N ILE A 175 -15.29 34.44 -26.75
CA ILE A 175 -14.78 34.54 -28.14
C ILE A 175 -15.59 33.58 -29.05
N ARG A 176 -15.86 32.37 -28.59
CA ARG A 176 -16.65 31.36 -29.30
C ARG A 176 -18.09 31.82 -29.59
N GLU A 177 -18.69 32.58 -28.69
CA GLU A 177 -20.05 33.12 -28.87
C GLU A 177 -20.10 34.29 -29.88
N ILE A 178 -19.00 35.01 -30.09
CA ILE A 178 -18.93 36.20 -30.93
C ILE A 178 -18.48 35.86 -32.37
N HIS A 179 -17.72 34.76 -32.54
CA HIS A 179 -17.13 34.36 -33.83
C HIS A 179 -17.76 33.08 -34.32
N GLU A 180 -18.06 33.06 -35.63
CA GLU A 180 -18.68 31.91 -36.31
C GLU A 180 -17.71 31.18 -37.26
N ASP A 181 -16.48 31.69 -37.44
CA ASP A 181 -15.48 31.06 -38.29
C ASP A 181 -14.89 29.82 -37.67
N GLU A 182 -14.74 28.76 -38.48
CA GLU A 182 -14.34 27.43 -38.03
C GLU A 182 -12.95 27.41 -37.39
N GLU A 183 -12.02 28.23 -37.87
CA GLU A 183 -10.65 28.32 -37.35
C GLU A 183 -10.65 28.90 -35.92
N THR A 184 -11.40 29.98 -35.68
CA THR A 184 -11.53 30.57 -34.33
C THR A 184 -12.22 29.62 -33.37
N LEU A 185 -13.24 28.90 -33.80
CA LEU A 185 -13.92 27.90 -32.97
C LEU A 185 -12.98 26.75 -32.57
N GLU A 186 -12.18 26.24 -33.53
CA GLU A 186 -11.17 25.20 -33.23
C GLU A 186 -10.15 25.70 -32.18
N TRP A 187 -9.64 26.93 -32.30
CA TRP A 187 -8.73 27.52 -31.29
C TRP A 187 -9.39 27.67 -29.94
N CYS A 188 -10.64 28.08 -29.87
CA CYS A 188 -11.40 28.18 -28.61
C CYS A 188 -11.55 26.81 -27.95
N ASP A 189 -11.88 25.79 -28.71
CA ASP A 189 -12.02 24.41 -28.21
C ASP A 189 -10.68 23.87 -27.67
N LEU A 190 -9.58 24.14 -28.38
CA LEU A 190 -8.23 23.77 -27.91
C LEU A 190 -7.86 24.47 -26.59
N ILE A 191 -8.13 25.77 -26.46
CA ILE A 191 -7.84 26.55 -25.24
C ILE A 191 -8.67 26.01 -24.09
N GLN A 192 -9.97 25.75 -24.29
CA GLN A 192 -10.83 25.19 -23.25
C GLN A 192 -10.36 23.82 -22.79
N ALA A 193 -10.03 22.93 -23.73
CA ALA A 193 -9.50 21.60 -23.43
C ALA A 193 -8.20 21.65 -22.62
N GLN A 194 -7.29 22.60 -22.92
CA GLN A 194 -6.05 22.78 -22.14
C GLN A 194 -6.33 23.34 -20.74
N ALA A 195 -7.24 24.29 -20.58
CA ALA A 195 -7.62 24.83 -19.28
C ALA A 195 -8.28 23.76 -18.38
N GLU A 196 -9.16 22.94 -18.94
CA GLU A 196 -9.76 21.80 -18.25
C GLU A 196 -8.70 20.77 -17.82
N ARG A 197 -7.77 20.44 -18.73
CA ARG A 197 -6.67 19.53 -18.43
C ARG A 197 -5.78 20.04 -17.29
N MET A 198 -5.42 21.33 -17.29
CA MET A 198 -4.64 21.93 -16.21
C MET A 198 -5.40 21.90 -14.87
N THR A 199 -6.72 22.14 -14.89
CA THR A 199 -7.57 22.04 -13.71
C THR A 199 -7.59 20.61 -13.15
N ALA A 200 -7.74 19.60 -14.02
CA ALA A 200 -7.71 18.19 -13.62
C ALA A 200 -6.34 17.79 -13.01
N MET A 201 -5.23 18.20 -13.63
CA MET A 201 -3.88 17.98 -13.08
C MET A 201 -3.70 18.64 -11.70
N ALA A 202 -4.21 19.86 -11.52
CA ALA A 202 -4.16 20.55 -10.25
C ALA A 202 -4.97 19.79 -9.17
N GLU A 203 -6.14 19.28 -9.52
CA GLU A 203 -6.96 18.48 -8.61
C GLU A 203 -6.30 17.14 -8.25
N GLU A 204 -5.62 16.48 -9.18
CA GLU A 204 -4.83 15.28 -8.89
C GLU A 204 -3.70 15.57 -7.89
N LEU A 205 -2.96 16.67 -8.06
CA LEU A 205 -1.92 17.09 -7.14
C LEU A 205 -2.47 17.38 -5.74
N LEU A 206 -3.63 18.05 -5.65
CA LEU A 206 -4.28 18.35 -4.40
C LEU A 206 -4.69 17.08 -3.63
N ASP A 207 -5.28 16.15 -4.34
CA ASP A 207 -5.72 14.90 -3.72
C ASP A 207 -4.55 14.01 -3.31
N PHE A 208 -3.46 14.02 -4.08
CA PHE A 208 -2.22 13.38 -3.69
C PHE A 208 -1.63 13.99 -2.42
N ALA A 209 -1.60 15.32 -2.36
CA ALA A 209 -1.05 16.07 -1.23
C ALA A 209 -1.91 15.95 0.05
N ARG A 210 -3.23 15.86 -0.09
CA ARG A 210 -4.15 15.64 1.05
C ARG A 210 -4.06 14.23 1.60
N GLY A 211 -3.55 13.27 0.84
CA GLY A 211 -3.48 11.86 1.22
C GLY A 211 -4.85 11.26 1.55
N SER A 212 -4.85 10.12 2.20
CA SER A 212 -6.07 9.45 2.71
C SER A 212 -6.53 9.98 4.08
N ALA A 213 -6.20 11.22 4.44
CA ALA A 213 -6.25 11.71 5.81
C ALA A 213 -7.61 11.60 6.51
N VAL A 214 -8.73 11.71 5.79
CA VAL A 214 -10.07 11.50 6.38
C VAL A 214 -10.96 10.81 5.36
N LEU A 215 -11.29 9.53 5.61
CA LEU A 215 -12.24 8.77 4.82
C LEU A 215 -13.63 8.86 5.45
N GLU A 216 -14.62 9.25 4.69
CA GLU A 216 -16.03 9.19 5.10
C GLU A 216 -16.64 7.82 4.76
N LYS A 217 -16.26 6.81 5.55
CA LYS A 217 -16.72 5.43 5.33
C LYS A 217 -18.20 5.28 5.63
N ARG A 218 -18.97 4.84 4.64
CA ARG A 218 -20.42 4.54 4.72
C ARG A 218 -20.69 3.17 4.08
N PRO A 219 -21.84 2.53 4.34
CA PRO A 219 -22.23 1.33 3.59
C PRO A 219 -22.38 1.66 2.10
N VAL A 220 -21.58 1.02 1.24
CA VAL A 220 -21.56 1.20 -0.21
C VAL A 220 -21.93 -0.11 -0.89
N ASN A 221 -22.99 -0.10 -1.72
CA ASN A 221 -23.32 -1.21 -2.57
C ASN A 221 -22.47 -1.13 -3.85
N LEU A 222 -21.60 -2.13 -4.05
CA LEU A 222 -20.61 -2.11 -5.12
C LEU A 222 -21.24 -2.14 -6.51
N LEU A 223 -22.29 -2.94 -6.72
CA LEU A 223 -22.98 -3.00 -8.02
C LEU A 223 -23.52 -1.61 -8.41
N ARG A 224 -24.27 -0.97 -7.50
CA ARG A 224 -24.83 0.37 -7.77
C ARG A 224 -23.76 1.42 -8.02
N MET A 225 -22.65 1.36 -7.29
CA MET A 225 -21.52 2.25 -7.47
C MET A 225 -20.89 2.08 -8.87
N LEU A 226 -20.69 0.84 -9.31
CA LEU A 226 -20.10 0.52 -10.61
C LEU A 226 -21.04 0.84 -11.78
N GLU A 227 -22.36 0.58 -11.64
CA GLU A 227 -23.38 1.00 -12.61
C GLU A 227 -23.43 2.52 -12.78
N ARG A 228 -23.31 3.25 -11.67
CA ARG A 228 -23.21 4.72 -11.68
C ARG A 228 -21.97 5.20 -12.41
N PHE A 229 -20.82 4.55 -12.17
CA PHE A 229 -19.57 4.83 -12.88
C PHE A 229 -19.71 4.60 -14.39
N GLU A 230 -20.25 3.46 -14.82
CA GLU A 230 -20.51 3.14 -16.23
C GLU A 230 -21.39 4.21 -16.89
N LYS A 231 -22.51 4.56 -16.25
CA LYS A 231 -23.45 5.56 -16.76
C LYS A 231 -22.78 6.93 -16.97
N LEU A 232 -21.95 7.37 -16.02
CA LEU A 232 -21.27 8.67 -16.10
C LEU A 232 -20.18 8.68 -17.17
N ASN A 233 -19.52 7.56 -17.43
CA ASN A 233 -18.39 7.47 -18.38
C ASN A 233 -18.80 6.90 -19.76
N ARG A 234 -20.08 6.59 -19.98
CA ARG A 234 -20.56 5.89 -21.18
C ARG A 234 -20.19 6.61 -22.48
N VAL A 235 -20.35 7.93 -22.53
CA VAL A 235 -20.03 8.72 -23.72
C VAL A 235 -18.54 8.63 -24.04
N TYR A 236 -17.69 8.84 -23.03
CA TYR A 236 -16.24 8.75 -23.16
C TYR A 236 -15.78 7.36 -23.64
N LEU A 237 -16.26 6.30 -22.99
CA LEU A 237 -15.93 4.91 -23.33
C LEU A 237 -16.35 4.56 -24.76
N THR A 238 -17.53 5.03 -25.19
CA THR A 238 -18.02 4.84 -26.55
C THR A 238 -17.15 5.57 -27.58
N GLN A 239 -16.77 6.81 -27.30
CA GLN A 239 -15.88 7.61 -28.17
C GLN A 239 -14.50 6.98 -28.32
N GLN A 240 -13.99 6.32 -27.28
CA GLN A 240 -12.71 5.60 -27.30
C GLN A 240 -12.85 4.17 -27.85
N ASN A 241 -14.04 3.77 -28.32
CA ASN A 241 -14.35 2.42 -28.84
C ASN A 241 -14.01 1.30 -27.83
N VAL A 242 -14.33 1.53 -26.54
CA VAL A 242 -14.07 0.58 -25.45
C VAL A 242 -15.35 -0.10 -25.01
N LYS A 243 -15.33 -1.45 -25.02
CA LYS A 243 -16.39 -2.27 -24.43
C LYS A 243 -16.16 -2.36 -22.93
N PHE A 244 -17.06 -1.79 -22.15
CA PHE A 244 -17.01 -1.83 -20.68
C PHE A 244 -18.07 -2.81 -20.17
N THR A 245 -17.70 -3.66 -19.20
CA THR A 245 -18.60 -4.68 -18.63
C THR A 245 -18.40 -4.74 -17.11
N VAL A 246 -19.50 -4.87 -16.36
CA VAL A 246 -19.50 -5.04 -14.92
C VAL A 246 -20.11 -6.38 -14.54
N GLU A 247 -19.39 -7.17 -13.76
CA GLU A 247 -19.85 -8.43 -13.16
C GLU A 247 -19.79 -8.30 -11.63
N SER A 248 -20.91 -8.04 -10.99
CA SER A 248 -21.00 -7.83 -9.55
C SER A 248 -22.28 -8.39 -8.98
N GLU A 249 -22.19 -9.04 -7.82
CA GLU A 249 -23.37 -9.49 -7.08
C GLU A 249 -24.09 -8.33 -6.40
N ALA A 250 -25.42 -8.33 -6.47
CA ALA A 250 -26.26 -7.21 -5.98
C ALA A 250 -26.21 -7.02 -4.45
N TYR A 251 -25.83 -8.04 -3.70
CA TYR A 251 -25.80 -7.99 -2.22
C TYR A 251 -24.47 -7.50 -1.64
N LEU A 252 -23.40 -7.37 -2.45
CA LEU A 252 -22.08 -6.96 -1.96
C LEU A 252 -22.09 -5.52 -1.47
N VAL A 253 -21.99 -5.37 -0.16
CA VAL A 253 -21.93 -4.06 0.52
C VAL A 253 -20.68 -4.03 1.41
N ILE A 254 -19.89 -2.97 1.26
CA ILE A 254 -18.69 -2.72 2.07
C ILE A 254 -18.78 -1.37 2.76
N LYS A 255 -18.04 -1.19 3.86
CA LYS A 255 -17.92 0.09 4.56
C LYS A 255 -16.78 0.91 3.98
N ALA A 256 -17.09 1.84 3.09
CA ALA A 256 -16.09 2.58 2.32
C ALA A 256 -16.50 4.03 2.04
N ASP A 257 -15.55 4.84 1.58
CA ASP A 257 -15.82 6.14 0.98
C ASP A 257 -16.06 5.97 -0.52
N GLU A 258 -17.33 6.04 -0.93
CA GLU A 258 -17.78 5.82 -2.31
C GLU A 258 -17.06 6.72 -3.32
N ASN A 259 -16.87 8.01 -2.98
CA ASN A 259 -16.25 8.96 -3.90
C ASN A 259 -14.76 8.65 -4.11
N LYS A 260 -14.08 8.25 -3.06
CA LYS A 260 -12.66 7.83 -3.13
C LYS A 260 -12.52 6.52 -3.90
N LEU A 261 -13.40 5.54 -3.69
CA LEU A 261 -13.39 4.30 -4.48
C LEU A 261 -13.69 4.54 -5.96
N LEU A 262 -14.69 5.38 -6.28
CA LEU A 262 -14.98 5.78 -7.66
C LEU A 262 -13.74 6.38 -8.33
N ARG A 263 -12.96 7.17 -7.60
CA ARG A 263 -11.71 7.74 -8.10
C ARG A 263 -10.65 6.66 -8.38
N VAL A 264 -10.52 5.64 -7.52
CA VAL A 264 -9.64 4.50 -7.77
C VAL A 264 -10.03 3.82 -9.09
N ILE A 265 -11.32 3.48 -9.24
CA ILE A 265 -11.85 2.86 -10.45
C ILE A 265 -11.56 3.74 -11.69
N GLN A 266 -11.82 5.05 -11.58
CA GLN A 266 -11.59 6.00 -12.66
C GLN A 266 -10.11 6.04 -13.09
N ASN A 267 -9.18 6.13 -12.14
CA ASN A 267 -7.75 6.16 -12.43
C ASN A 267 -7.28 4.89 -13.16
N LEU A 268 -7.75 3.72 -12.74
CA LEU A 268 -7.34 2.46 -13.35
C LEU A 268 -8.02 2.24 -14.71
N VAL A 269 -9.31 2.56 -14.83
CA VAL A 269 -10.04 2.44 -16.12
C VAL A 269 -9.51 3.42 -17.15
N ILE A 270 -9.25 4.69 -16.80
CA ILE A 270 -8.65 5.65 -17.74
C ILE A 270 -7.26 5.17 -18.18
N ASN A 271 -6.44 4.65 -17.27
CA ASN A 271 -5.15 4.08 -17.64
C ASN A 271 -5.28 2.94 -18.66
N ALA A 272 -6.24 2.05 -18.49
CA ALA A 272 -6.53 0.98 -19.44
C ALA A 272 -6.95 1.56 -20.80
N VAL A 273 -7.91 2.49 -20.83
CA VAL A 273 -8.41 3.13 -22.06
C VAL A 273 -7.29 3.84 -22.83
N GLU A 274 -6.45 4.60 -22.14
CA GLU A 274 -5.31 5.29 -22.75
C GLU A 274 -4.26 4.32 -23.32
N SER A 275 -4.09 3.14 -22.69
CA SER A 275 -3.15 2.11 -23.17
C SER A 275 -3.55 1.52 -24.51
N PHE A 276 -4.83 1.56 -24.88
CA PHE A 276 -5.35 1.08 -26.17
C PHE A 276 -4.97 1.96 -27.36
N CYS A 277 -4.43 3.17 -27.15
CA CYS A 277 -3.96 4.08 -28.21
C CYS A 277 -5.00 4.27 -29.33
N HIS A 278 -6.25 4.53 -28.99
CA HIS A 278 -7.41 4.70 -29.91
C HIS A 278 -7.79 3.46 -30.76
N ARG A 279 -7.18 2.30 -30.51
CA ARG A 279 -7.53 1.06 -31.23
C ARG A 279 -8.81 0.41 -30.70
N GLY A 280 -9.32 0.95 -29.59
CA GLY A 280 -10.39 0.33 -28.84
C GLY A 280 -9.90 -0.87 -28.01
N GLY A 281 -10.75 -1.35 -27.10
CA GLY A 281 -10.40 -2.46 -26.23
C GLY A 281 -11.57 -2.92 -25.38
N GLN A 282 -11.27 -3.75 -24.41
CA GLN A 282 -12.25 -4.26 -23.45
C GLN A 282 -11.76 -4.01 -22.04
N VAL A 283 -12.67 -3.53 -21.18
CA VAL A 283 -12.45 -3.41 -19.73
C VAL A 283 -13.57 -4.15 -19.03
N LEU A 284 -13.20 -5.09 -18.16
CA LEU A 284 -14.11 -5.85 -17.31
C LEU A 284 -13.84 -5.52 -15.85
N ILE A 285 -14.88 -5.13 -15.11
CA ILE A 285 -14.82 -5.04 -13.67
C ILE A 285 -15.60 -6.18 -13.06
N LYS A 286 -14.96 -6.97 -12.21
CA LYS A 286 -15.56 -8.09 -11.49
C LYS A 286 -15.42 -7.90 -10.00
N THR A 287 -16.46 -8.22 -9.23
CA THR A 287 -16.39 -8.25 -7.76
C THR A 287 -16.59 -9.66 -7.25
N ILE A 288 -15.77 -10.06 -6.29
CA ILE A 288 -15.76 -11.42 -5.72
C ILE A 288 -15.78 -11.29 -4.20
N GLU A 289 -16.69 -12.00 -3.56
CA GLU A 289 -16.69 -12.12 -2.09
C GLU A 289 -15.53 -13.04 -1.66
N THR A 290 -14.80 -12.62 -0.63
CA THR A 290 -13.68 -13.38 -0.06
C THR A 290 -13.94 -13.62 1.43
N PRO A 291 -13.29 -14.59 2.07
CA PRO A 291 -13.47 -14.85 3.50
C PRO A 291 -13.16 -13.65 4.41
N THR A 292 -12.35 -12.71 3.95
CA THR A 292 -11.89 -11.54 4.71
C THR A 292 -12.50 -10.22 4.24
N GLY A 293 -13.27 -10.24 3.13
CA GLY A 293 -13.81 -9.01 2.56
C GLY A 293 -14.33 -9.17 1.13
N VAL A 294 -14.02 -8.21 0.30
CA VAL A 294 -14.37 -8.20 -1.13
C VAL A 294 -13.14 -7.89 -1.96
N GLN A 295 -12.96 -8.62 -3.05
CA GLN A 295 -11.97 -8.31 -4.08
C GLN A 295 -12.65 -7.70 -5.29
N ILE A 296 -12.15 -6.53 -5.74
CA ILE A 296 -12.53 -5.89 -7.01
C ILE A 296 -11.40 -6.16 -8.01
N GLN A 297 -11.73 -6.79 -9.12
CA GLN A 297 -10.81 -7.05 -10.22
C GLN A 297 -11.15 -6.11 -11.37
N ILE A 298 -10.13 -5.41 -11.91
CA ILE A 298 -10.26 -4.56 -13.10
C ILE A 298 -9.31 -5.12 -14.15
N GLN A 299 -9.89 -5.72 -15.17
CA GLN A 299 -9.16 -6.37 -16.26
C GLN A 299 -9.27 -5.57 -17.55
N ASP A 300 -8.15 -5.37 -18.23
CA ASP A 300 -8.06 -4.85 -19.58
C ASP A 300 -7.37 -5.84 -20.52
N ASN A 301 -7.60 -5.70 -21.82
CA ASN A 301 -6.92 -6.45 -22.86
C ASN A 301 -5.89 -5.60 -23.63
N GLY A 302 -5.28 -4.65 -22.95
CA GLY A 302 -4.25 -3.76 -23.49
C GLY A 302 -2.88 -4.43 -23.65
N PRO A 303 -1.85 -3.65 -23.95
CA PRO A 303 -0.49 -4.15 -24.19
C PRO A 303 0.23 -4.59 -22.90
N GLY A 304 -0.41 -4.47 -21.75
CA GLY A 304 0.20 -4.76 -20.46
C GLY A 304 1.15 -3.66 -19.97
N ILE A 305 1.64 -3.83 -18.75
CA ILE A 305 2.59 -2.92 -18.08
C ILE A 305 4.01 -3.35 -18.43
N PRO A 306 4.84 -2.44 -18.98
CA PRO A 306 6.24 -2.73 -19.30
C PRO A 306 7.03 -3.20 -18.06
N GLU A 307 7.88 -4.19 -18.24
CA GLU A 307 8.64 -4.80 -17.15
C GLU A 307 9.52 -3.79 -16.40
N SER A 308 10.05 -2.80 -17.13
CA SER A 308 10.92 -1.75 -16.57
C SER A 308 10.28 -0.86 -15.52
N ILE A 309 8.94 -0.83 -15.43
CA ILE A 309 8.21 0.01 -14.47
C ILE A 309 7.35 -0.79 -13.49
N ARG A 310 7.32 -2.13 -13.59
CA ARG A 310 6.43 -2.96 -12.75
C ARG A 310 6.71 -2.80 -11.25
N GLU A 311 7.96 -2.77 -10.85
CA GLU A 311 8.36 -2.61 -9.44
C GLU A 311 7.98 -1.24 -8.87
N THR A 312 8.02 -0.20 -9.70
CA THR A 312 7.76 1.18 -9.31
C THR A 312 6.38 1.70 -9.76
N PHE A 313 5.52 0.83 -10.30
CA PHE A 313 4.25 1.21 -10.92
C PHE A 313 3.33 2.05 -10.04
N PHE A 314 3.33 1.78 -8.74
CA PHE A 314 2.55 2.54 -7.76
C PHE A 314 3.33 3.68 -7.09
N GLU A 315 4.57 3.95 -7.52
CA GLU A 315 5.31 5.10 -7.03
C GLU A 315 4.84 6.39 -7.72
N SER A 316 4.99 7.49 -7.01
CA SER A 316 4.56 8.81 -7.51
C SER A 316 5.47 9.28 -8.64
N PHE A 317 4.87 9.93 -9.65
CA PHE A 317 5.56 10.49 -10.82
C PHE A 317 6.16 9.45 -11.79
N VAL A 318 5.81 8.19 -11.66
CA VAL A 318 6.19 7.16 -12.61
C VAL A 318 5.25 7.20 -13.82
N THR A 319 5.79 7.48 -15.00
CA THR A 319 5.05 7.50 -16.28
C THR A 319 5.84 6.75 -17.35
N HIS A 320 5.14 6.06 -18.24
CA HIS A 320 5.75 5.39 -19.40
C HIS A 320 4.92 5.66 -20.66
N GLY A 321 5.55 6.22 -21.70
CA GLY A 321 4.94 6.39 -23.01
C GLY A 321 3.83 7.43 -23.12
N LYS A 322 3.43 8.09 -22.03
CA LYS A 322 2.33 9.08 -22.01
C LYS A 322 2.86 10.52 -22.12
N LYS A 323 2.46 11.24 -23.18
CA LYS A 323 2.66 12.69 -23.25
C LYS A 323 1.63 13.38 -22.34
N GLY A 324 2.07 13.82 -21.16
CA GLY A 324 1.28 14.67 -20.25
C GLY A 324 0.49 13.93 -19.15
N GLY A 325 0.83 12.70 -18.82
CA GLY A 325 0.37 12.07 -17.57
C GLY A 325 1.19 12.56 -16.37
N THR A 326 0.54 12.79 -15.23
CA THR A 326 1.21 13.25 -13.98
C THR A 326 1.98 12.12 -13.29
N GLY A 327 1.66 10.86 -13.56
CA GLY A 327 2.18 9.69 -12.84
C GLY A 327 1.69 9.59 -11.39
N LEU A 328 0.62 10.29 -11.05
CA LEU A 328 0.06 10.30 -9.69
C LEU A 328 -1.16 9.37 -9.53
N GLY A 329 -1.88 9.08 -10.62
CA GLY A 329 -3.15 8.35 -10.56
C GLY A 329 -3.05 6.99 -9.88
N THR A 330 -2.00 6.20 -10.18
CA THR A 330 -1.76 4.88 -9.58
C THR A 330 -1.31 4.96 -8.12
N ALA A 331 -0.47 5.95 -7.78
CA ALA A 331 -0.05 6.22 -6.40
C ALA A 331 -1.23 6.67 -5.53
N ILE A 332 -2.13 7.52 -6.07
CA ILE A 332 -3.38 7.93 -5.42
C ILE A 332 -4.29 6.72 -5.21
N ALA A 333 -4.45 5.86 -6.22
CA ALA A 333 -5.26 4.65 -6.10
C ALA A 333 -4.75 3.76 -4.96
N LYS A 334 -3.44 3.50 -4.88
CA LYS A 334 -2.83 2.73 -3.80
C LYS A 334 -3.06 3.38 -2.43
N SER A 335 -2.81 4.67 -2.29
CA SER A 335 -3.01 5.41 -1.03
C SER A 335 -4.46 5.36 -0.54
N ILE A 336 -5.44 5.46 -1.45
CA ILE A 336 -6.87 5.36 -1.10
C ILE A 336 -7.20 3.95 -0.60
N ILE A 337 -6.74 2.90 -1.29
CA ILE A 337 -7.01 1.52 -0.90
C ILE A 337 -6.35 1.18 0.44
N GLU A 338 -5.09 1.55 0.64
CA GLU A 338 -4.39 1.41 1.94
C GLU A 338 -5.11 2.16 3.06
N GLY A 339 -5.63 3.36 2.81
CA GLY A 339 -6.46 4.12 3.77
C GLY A 339 -7.78 3.40 4.12
N HIS A 340 -8.32 2.58 3.24
CA HIS A 340 -9.46 1.72 3.52
C HIS A 340 -9.08 0.46 4.32
N GLY A 341 -7.79 0.20 4.53
CA GLY A 341 -7.27 -1.02 5.15
C GLY A 341 -7.18 -2.19 4.17
N GLY A 342 -7.22 -1.88 2.88
CA GLY A 342 -7.13 -2.84 1.77
C GLY A 342 -5.72 -2.94 1.20
N ASN A 343 -5.59 -3.76 0.16
CA ASN A 343 -4.38 -3.92 -0.62
C ASN A 343 -4.69 -3.82 -2.11
N ILE A 344 -3.72 -3.37 -2.91
CA ILE A 344 -3.81 -3.33 -4.38
C ILE A 344 -2.55 -3.92 -4.99
N HIS A 345 -2.72 -4.83 -5.94
CA HIS A 345 -1.65 -5.41 -6.74
C HIS A 345 -2.13 -5.66 -8.17
N PHE A 346 -1.26 -6.11 -9.05
CA PHE A 346 -1.62 -6.41 -10.43
C PHE A 346 -0.85 -7.61 -10.98
N GLU A 347 -1.46 -8.25 -11.97
CA GLU A 347 -0.82 -9.18 -12.89
C GLU A 347 -0.88 -8.60 -14.29
N SER A 348 0.22 -8.67 -15.03
CA SER A 348 0.27 -8.07 -16.36
C SER A 348 1.20 -8.81 -17.29
N SER A 349 0.71 -9.05 -18.51
CA SER A 349 1.51 -9.58 -19.60
C SER A 349 1.18 -8.87 -20.92
N HIS A 350 2.09 -8.94 -21.87
CA HIS A 350 1.87 -8.35 -23.20
C HIS A 350 0.77 -9.07 -23.99
N GLU A 351 0.48 -10.35 -23.67
CA GLU A 351 -0.47 -11.18 -24.41
C GLU A 351 -1.90 -11.06 -23.85
N THR A 352 -2.03 -10.91 -22.54
CA THR A 352 -3.32 -10.97 -21.82
C THR A 352 -3.81 -9.62 -21.30
N GLY A 353 -2.97 -8.57 -21.38
CA GLY A 353 -3.29 -7.26 -20.82
C GLY A 353 -2.94 -7.17 -19.33
N THR A 354 -3.72 -6.40 -18.56
CA THR A 354 -3.50 -6.20 -17.14
C THR A 354 -4.75 -6.54 -16.33
N ILE A 355 -4.55 -7.13 -15.16
CA ILE A 355 -5.59 -7.33 -14.14
C ILE A 355 -5.11 -6.66 -12.85
N PHE A 356 -5.85 -5.66 -12.38
CA PHE A 356 -5.66 -5.10 -11.05
C PHE A 356 -6.55 -5.83 -10.06
N PHE A 357 -6.00 -6.20 -8.91
CA PHE A 357 -6.69 -6.81 -7.78
C PHE A 357 -6.74 -5.81 -6.63
N ILE A 358 -7.93 -5.51 -6.15
CA ILE A 358 -8.17 -4.59 -5.03
C ILE A 358 -8.89 -5.36 -3.94
N ASP A 359 -8.20 -5.64 -2.86
CA ASP A 359 -8.75 -6.34 -1.70
C ASP A 359 -9.20 -5.33 -0.66
N LEU A 360 -10.47 -5.38 -0.25
CA LEU A 360 -11.08 -4.49 0.72
C LEU A 360 -11.72 -5.28 1.85
N PRO A 361 -11.52 -4.90 3.13
CA PRO A 361 -12.18 -5.55 4.25
C PRO A 361 -13.68 -5.22 4.27
N CYS A 362 -14.51 -6.14 4.75
CA CYS A 362 -15.97 -5.91 4.94
C CYS A 362 -16.33 -5.02 6.14
N ASN A 363 -15.37 -4.66 7.02
CA ASN A 363 -15.60 -3.96 8.29
C ASN A 363 -15.70 -2.44 8.15
#